data_60f4dc6e812ed49fabff16653d335098
#
_entry.id   60f4dc6e812ed49fabff16653d335098
#
_cell.length_a   1.000
_cell.length_b   1.000
_cell.length_c   1.000
_cell.angle_alpha   90.00
_cell.angle_beta   90.00
_cell.angle_gamma   90.00
#
_symmetry.space_group_name_H-M   'P 1'
#
loop_
_entity.id
_entity.type
_entity.pdbx_description
1 polymer ?
#
loop_
_entity_poly.entity_id
_entity_poly.type
_entity_poly.pdbx_seq_one_letter_code
_entity_poly.pdbx_strand_id
1 'polypeptide(L)'
;GVNPAYVNADLPYFHMWMQGTGSYAKLDTRGDESGYQLTTWGGTVGMDADLSDRLTVGAAFTAGYGDLTAGAADSADGHLDSYYASLFGRYQDRRWAHTLILTGGWNDAKLNRTVNYGEGSYGTQGSTSGWGFGAMYELTYDVYHNENRSSVLQPLFNASVVTTRMDGYEETGAGNAGLNVGRQDWTTGTLALGGRWMGLVGSNIFGREALAEIRVNAAQDLGDRRGETNVSLLGNPGFAQSVRGAKEGTTALQLGAGLSVPMGTKGTIYVNGNADIRDGSSALNGSVGYRYDF
;
A
#
# COMPACT_ATOMS: atom_id res chain seq x y z
N GLY A 1 -1.19 17.09 9.84
CA GLY A 1 -0.90 18.09 10.87
C GLY A 1 -1.76 19.30 10.66
N VAL A 2 -2.58 19.67 11.63
CA VAL A 2 -3.36 20.92 11.57
C VAL A 2 -2.36 22.07 11.62
N ASN A 3 -2.32 22.88 10.58
CA ASN A 3 -1.56 24.12 10.59
C ASN A 3 -2.31 25.11 11.51
N PRO A 4 -1.76 25.55 12.65
CA PRO A 4 -2.45 26.42 13.59
C PRO A 4 -2.70 27.85 13.07
N ALA A 5 -2.32 28.17 11.84
CA ALA A 5 -2.44 29.50 11.26
C ALA A 5 -3.83 29.83 10.65
N TYR A 6 -4.78 28.88 10.63
CA TYR A 6 -6.07 29.08 9.95
C TYR A 6 -7.28 29.14 10.87
N VAL A 7 -7.18 29.92 11.95
CA VAL A 7 -8.27 30.01 12.94
C VAL A 7 -9.43 30.96 12.53
N ASN A 8 -9.41 31.60 11.38
CA ASN A 8 -10.45 32.60 11.00
C ASN A 8 -10.72 32.70 9.51
N ALA A 9 -10.80 31.60 8.82
CA ALA A 9 -11.15 31.65 7.41
C ALA A 9 -12.53 31.01 7.16
N ASP A 10 -13.22 31.50 6.15
CA ASP A 10 -14.52 30.96 5.76
C ASP A 10 -14.38 29.50 5.31
N LEU A 11 -15.04 28.58 6.01
CA LEU A 11 -15.12 27.16 5.64
C LEU A 11 -16.16 26.96 4.54
N PRO A 12 -15.99 25.98 3.62
CA PRO A 12 -14.96 24.94 3.59
C PRO A 12 -13.65 25.38 2.92
N TYR A 13 -12.51 24.93 3.46
CA TYR A 13 -11.18 25.06 2.85
C TYR A 13 -10.91 23.88 1.95
N PHE A 14 -10.46 24.14 0.73
CA PHE A 14 -10.12 23.11 -0.24
C PHE A 14 -8.61 22.98 -0.38
N HIS A 15 -8.15 21.76 -0.51
CA HIS A 15 -6.79 21.41 -0.78
C HIS A 15 -6.73 20.45 -1.96
N MET A 16 -5.74 20.63 -2.82
CA MET A 16 -5.39 19.65 -3.86
C MET A 16 -3.98 19.15 -3.62
N TRP A 17 -3.75 17.88 -3.91
CA TRP A 17 -2.44 17.30 -3.75
C TRP A 17 -2.18 16.24 -4.81
N MET A 18 -0.90 16.01 -5.07
CA MET A 18 -0.41 14.93 -5.92
C MET A 18 0.80 14.30 -5.27
N GLN A 19 0.99 13.01 -5.52
CA GLN A 19 2.18 12.30 -5.08
C GLN A 19 2.60 11.22 -6.07
N GLY A 20 3.91 11.03 -6.22
CA GLY A 20 4.51 9.83 -6.78
C GLY A 20 4.86 8.86 -5.68
N THR A 21 4.65 7.57 -5.94
CA THR A 21 4.97 6.49 -5.00
C THR A 21 5.81 5.43 -5.69
N GLY A 22 6.70 4.80 -4.92
CA GLY A 22 7.42 3.61 -5.33
C GLY A 22 7.47 2.63 -4.18
N SER A 23 7.35 1.33 -4.46
CA SER A 23 7.52 0.31 -3.45
C SER A 23 8.30 -0.89 -3.96
N TYR A 24 8.91 -1.59 -3.03
CA TYR A 24 9.57 -2.86 -3.26
C TYR A 24 9.12 -3.83 -2.17
N ALA A 25 8.62 -4.98 -2.56
CA ALA A 25 8.24 -6.05 -1.66
C ALA A 25 8.96 -7.34 -2.05
N LYS A 26 9.38 -8.09 -1.05
CA LYS A 26 10.06 -9.38 -1.21
C LYS A 26 9.46 -10.39 -0.25
N LEU A 27 9.17 -11.58 -0.78
CA LEU A 27 8.84 -12.78 -0.03
C LEU A 27 9.90 -13.84 -0.32
N ASP A 28 10.52 -14.37 0.72
CA ASP A 28 11.58 -15.37 0.57
C ASP A 28 10.99 -16.74 0.23
N THR A 29 11.72 -17.50 -0.61
CA THR A 29 11.42 -18.91 -0.89
C THR A 29 11.61 -19.75 0.38
N ARG A 30 10.65 -20.63 0.69
CA ARG A 30 10.69 -21.53 1.86
C ARG A 30 10.41 -22.97 1.42
N GLY A 31 11.45 -23.78 1.42
CA GLY A 31 11.35 -25.16 0.94
C GLY A 31 10.95 -25.20 -0.54
N ASP A 32 9.84 -25.87 -0.83
CA ASP A 32 9.28 -25.96 -2.19
C ASP A 32 8.30 -24.82 -2.53
N GLU A 33 8.03 -23.90 -1.58
CA GLU A 33 7.16 -22.75 -1.80
C GLU A 33 7.98 -21.59 -2.35
N SER A 34 7.70 -21.19 -3.60
CA SER A 34 8.42 -20.11 -4.28
C SER A 34 8.05 -18.75 -3.70
N GLY A 35 9.08 -17.95 -3.40
CA GLY A 35 8.94 -16.54 -3.09
C GLY A 35 8.78 -15.68 -4.33
N TYR A 36 8.65 -14.37 -4.12
CA TYR A 36 8.55 -13.39 -5.20
C TYR A 36 9.20 -12.06 -4.83
N GLN A 37 9.44 -11.26 -5.83
CA GLN A 37 9.78 -9.84 -5.71
C GLN A 37 8.77 -9.03 -6.51
N LEU A 38 8.28 -7.94 -5.93
CA LEU A 38 7.35 -7.03 -6.57
C LEU A 38 7.88 -5.61 -6.41
N THR A 39 8.10 -4.95 -7.53
CA THR A 39 8.43 -3.52 -7.57
C THR A 39 7.23 -2.78 -8.13
N THR A 40 6.74 -1.75 -7.44
CA THR A 40 5.64 -0.93 -7.94
C THR A 40 6.03 0.53 -7.97
N TRP A 41 5.42 1.28 -8.88
CA TRP A 41 5.49 2.72 -8.94
C TRP A 41 4.19 3.28 -9.50
N GLY A 42 3.86 4.49 -9.11
CA GLY A 42 2.59 5.08 -9.49
C GLY A 42 2.45 6.51 -9.06
N GLY A 43 1.29 7.06 -9.37
CA GLY A 43 0.91 8.41 -9.02
C GLY A 43 -0.49 8.47 -8.43
N THR A 44 -0.67 9.37 -7.49
CA THR A 44 -1.96 9.66 -6.88
C THR A 44 -2.24 11.15 -6.99
N VAL A 45 -3.47 11.49 -7.34
CA VAL A 45 -4.00 12.85 -7.24
C VAL A 45 -5.19 12.84 -6.31
N GLY A 46 -5.33 13.86 -5.50
CA GLY A 46 -6.43 13.93 -4.55
C GLY A 46 -6.83 15.36 -4.21
N MET A 47 -8.01 15.44 -3.63
CA MET A 47 -8.54 16.68 -3.07
C MET A 47 -9.21 16.40 -1.73
N ASP A 48 -9.13 17.36 -0.84
CA ASP A 48 -9.82 17.32 0.44
C ASP A 48 -10.38 18.70 0.80
N ALA A 49 -11.35 18.69 1.69
CA ALA A 49 -11.98 19.89 2.21
C ALA A 49 -12.11 19.80 3.74
N ASP A 50 -11.75 20.88 4.42
CA ASP A 50 -12.07 21.07 5.82
C ASP A 50 -13.52 21.55 5.94
N LEU A 51 -14.42 20.63 6.29
CA LEU A 51 -15.85 20.94 6.47
C LEU A 51 -16.13 21.63 7.81
N SER A 52 -15.22 21.48 8.76
CA SER A 52 -15.21 22.16 10.04
C SER A 52 -13.81 22.14 10.64
N ASP A 53 -13.58 22.85 11.74
CA ASP A 53 -12.32 22.81 12.51
C ASP A 53 -11.91 21.40 12.96
N ARG A 54 -12.83 20.42 12.87
CA ARG A 54 -12.64 19.06 13.35
C ARG A 54 -12.75 17.99 12.27
N LEU A 55 -13.33 18.30 11.12
CA LEU A 55 -13.67 17.31 10.10
C LEU A 55 -13.11 17.71 8.75
N THR A 56 -12.17 16.90 8.26
CA THR A 56 -11.67 16.94 6.89
C THR A 56 -12.17 15.70 6.15
N VAL A 57 -12.65 15.85 4.93
CA VAL A 57 -13.04 14.76 4.04
C VAL A 57 -12.39 14.93 2.69
N GLY A 58 -12.11 13.83 1.99
CA GLY A 58 -11.46 13.91 0.69
C GLY A 58 -11.63 12.67 -0.14
N ALA A 59 -11.19 12.80 -1.38
CA ALA A 59 -11.15 11.73 -2.37
C ALA A 59 -9.82 11.75 -3.11
N ALA A 60 -9.41 10.59 -3.61
CA ALA A 60 -8.19 10.44 -4.37
C ALA A 60 -8.35 9.38 -5.47
N PHE A 61 -7.55 9.52 -6.50
CA PHE A 61 -7.38 8.53 -7.57
C PHE A 61 -5.92 8.17 -7.72
N THR A 62 -5.64 6.87 -7.78
CA THR A 62 -4.29 6.31 -7.92
C THR A 62 -4.21 5.47 -9.18
N ALA A 63 -3.16 5.66 -9.98
CA ALA A 63 -2.76 4.76 -11.04
C ALA A 63 -1.37 4.22 -10.72
N GLY A 64 -1.19 2.92 -10.84
CA GLY A 64 0.06 2.24 -10.50
C GLY A 64 0.41 1.15 -11.50
N TYR A 65 1.70 0.88 -11.58
CA TYR A 65 2.30 -0.17 -12.38
C TYR A 65 3.20 -1.02 -11.47
N GLY A 66 3.22 -2.33 -11.69
CA GLY A 66 4.04 -3.26 -10.93
C GLY A 66 4.76 -4.27 -11.81
N ASP A 67 6.01 -4.56 -11.48
CA ASP A 67 6.81 -5.66 -12.03
C ASP A 67 6.98 -6.75 -10.99
N LEU A 68 6.53 -7.95 -11.33
CA LEU A 68 6.60 -9.15 -10.52
C LEU A 68 7.64 -10.11 -11.09
N THR A 69 8.49 -10.64 -10.23
CA THR A 69 9.37 -11.75 -10.54
C THR A 69 9.18 -12.85 -9.50
N ALA A 70 8.97 -14.08 -9.93
CA ALA A 70 8.66 -15.20 -9.04
C ALA A 70 9.29 -16.51 -9.52
N GLY A 71 9.37 -17.49 -8.61
CA GLY A 71 9.84 -18.84 -8.89
C GLY A 71 11.34 -19.04 -8.69
N ALA A 72 11.78 -20.28 -8.82
CA ALA A 72 13.19 -20.64 -8.77
C ALA A 72 13.89 -20.12 -10.03
N ALA A 73 14.98 -19.39 -9.85
CA ALA A 73 15.77 -18.79 -10.94
C ALA A 73 14.92 -17.84 -11.85
N ASP A 74 14.00 -17.07 -11.24
CA ASP A 74 13.18 -16.09 -11.94
C ASP A 74 12.42 -16.68 -13.14
N SER A 75 11.87 -17.89 -12.95
CA SER A 75 11.20 -18.66 -14.00
C SER A 75 9.82 -18.09 -14.41
N ALA A 76 9.30 -17.12 -13.68
CA ALA A 76 8.05 -16.42 -13.97
C ALA A 76 8.22 -14.93 -13.72
N ASP A 77 7.71 -14.13 -14.63
CA ASP A 77 7.62 -12.69 -14.53
C ASP A 77 6.20 -12.20 -14.85
N GLY A 78 5.88 -10.99 -14.44
CA GLY A 78 4.59 -10.41 -14.70
C GLY A 78 4.55 -8.90 -14.54
N HIS A 79 3.52 -8.32 -15.14
CA HIS A 79 3.22 -6.90 -15.02
C HIS A 79 1.83 -6.73 -14.46
N LEU A 80 1.66 -5.71 -13.64
CA LEU A 80 0.40 -5.37 -12.99
C LEU A 80 0.07 -3.90 -13.22
N ASP A 81 -1.05 -3.61 -13.86
CA ASP A 81 -1.65 -2.28 -13.93
C ASP A 81 -2.76 -2.17 -12.89
N SER A 82 -2.79 -1.08 -12.13
CA SER A 82 -3.72 -0.89 -11.03
C SER A 82 -4.34 0.51 -11.04
N TYR A 83 -5.66 0.58 -10.84
CA TYR A 83 -6.42 1.82 -10.80
C TYR A 83 -7.35 1.81 -9.59
N TYR A 84 -7.16 2.74 -8.67
CA TYR A 84 -7.90 2.79 -7.41
C TYR A 84 -8.49 4.17 -7.15
N ALA A 85 -9.73 4.19 -6.68
CA ALA A 85 -10.36 5.37 -6.09
C ALA A 85 -10.43 5.20 -4.58
N SER A 86 -10.19 6.29 -3.86
CA SER A 86 -10.23 6.32 -2.39
C SER A 86 -11.11 7.44 -1.90
N LEU A 87 -11.83 7.19 -0.81
CA LEU A 87 -12.52 8.19 0.00
C LEU A 87 -11.90 8.18 1.39
N PHE A 88 -11.68 9.34 1.96
CA PHE A 88 -11.11 9.41 3.30
C PHE A 88 -11.75 10.51 4.12
N GLY A 89 -11.72 10.32 5.43
CA GLY A 89 -12.17 11.31 6.40
C GLY A 89 -11.29 11.31 7.63
N ARG A 90 -11.04 12.50 8.17
CA ARG A 90 -10.35 12.70 9.44
C ARG A 90 -11.20 13.54 10.35
N TYR A 91 -11.51 12.99 11.53
CA TYR A 91 -12.18 13.70 12.60
C TYR A 91 -11.23 13.87 13.79
N GLN A 92 -11.12 15.10 14.28
CA GLN A 92 -10.27 15.43 15.42
C GLN A 92 -11.10 16.09 16.53
N ASP A 93 -11.07 15.50 17.71
CA ASP A 93 -11.69 16.08 18.90
C ASP A 93 -10.67 16.19 20.04
N ARG A 94 -10.33 17.42 20.41
CA ARG A 94 -9.33 17.74 21.44
C ARG A 94 -7.99 17.04 21.19
N ARG A 95 -7.77 15.89 21.86
CA ARG A 95 -6.54 15.08 21.79
C ARG A 95 -6.67 13.84 20.92
N TRP A 96 -7.90 13.48 20.52
CA TRP A 96 -8.18 12.31 19.70
C TRP A 96 -8.24 12.69 18.22
N ALA A 97 -7.63 11.87 17.38
CA ALA A 97 -7.84 11.95 15.96
C ALA A 97 -8.19 10.57 15.40
N HIS A 98 -9.24 10.55 14.60
CA HIS A 98 -9.78 9.38 13.91
C HIS A 98 -9.58 9.58 12.41
N THR A 99 -9.00 8.61 11.73
CA THR A 99 -8.88 8.62 10.27
C THR A 99 -9.51 7.35 9.72
N LEU A 100 -10.37 7.49 8.73
CA LEU A 100 -10.95 6.38 7.97
C LEU A 100 -10.58 6.56 6.51
N ILE A 101 -10.12 5.48 5.87
CA ILE A 101 -9.86 5.43 4.42
C ILE A 101 -10.57 4.21 3.87
N LEU A 102 -11.32 4.41 2.80
CA LEU A 102 -11.93 3.36 1.99
C LEU A 102 -11.36 3.45 0.59
N THR A 103 -10.93 2.35 0.02
CA THR A 103 -10.37 2.30 -1.32
C THR A 103 -10.97 1.14 -2.09
N GLY A 104 -11.16 1.31 -3.38
CA GLY A 104 -11.62 0.25 -4.26
C GLY A 104 -11.12 0.49 -5.67
N GLY A 105 -10.85 -0.58 -6.40
CA GLY A 105 -10.27 -0.43 -7.72
C GLY A 105 -10.14 -1.73 -8.49
N TRP A 106 -9.43 -1.61 -9.59
CA TRP A 106 -9.26 -2.64 -10.59
C TRP A 106 -7.78 -2.92 -10.85
N ASN A 107 -7.48 -4.19 -11.13
CA ASN A 107 -6.15 -4.67 -11.44
C ASN A 107 -6.20 -5.46 -12.74
N ASP A 108 -5.23 -5.24 -13.62
CA ASP A 108 -4.98 -6.04 -14.83
C ASP A 108 -3.56 -6.60 -14.75
N ALA A 109 -3.40 -7.92 -14.87
CA ALA A 109 -2.12 -8.59 -14.78
C ALA A 109 -1.83 -9.40 -16.03
N LYS A 110 -0.56 -9.34 -16.47
CA LYS A 110 0.01 -10.20 -17.52
C LYS A 110 1.15 -10.97 -16.92
N LEU A 111 1.15 -12.27 -17.13
CA LEU A 111 2.10 -13.21 -16.54
C LEU A 111 2.78 -13.99 -17.64
N ASN A 112 4.08 -14.18 -17.52
CA ASN A 112 4.90 -15.00 -18.40
C ASN A 112 5.59 -16.06 -17.56
N ARG A 113 5.74 -17.24 -18.12
CA ARG A 113 6.43 -18.34 -17.47
C ARG A 113 7.16 -19.19 -18.51
N THR A 114 8.30 -19.71 -18.14
CA THR A 114 9.03 -20.69 -18.96
C THR A 114 8.77 -22.10 -18.45
N VAL A 115 8.31 -22.98 -19.34
CA VAL A 115 8.06 -24.38 -19.08
C VAL A 115 9.07 -25.24 -19.81
N ASN A 116 9.78 -26.06 -19.06
CA ASN A 116 10.71 -27.04 -19.62
C ASN A 116 9.99 -28.42 -19.65
N TYR A 117 9.72 -28.92 -20.84
CA TYR A 117 9.03 -30.22 -21.02
C TYR A 117 9.68 -31.02 -22.13
N GLY A 118 10.09 -32.25 -21.84
CA GLY A 118 10.87 -33.07 -22.74
C GLY A 118 12.25 -32.45 -23.01
N GLU A 119 12.61 -32.30 -24.28
CA GLU A 119 13.84 -31.61 -24.70
C GLU A 119 13.61 -30.14 -25.06
N GLY A 120 12.40 -29.60 -24.84
CA GLY A 120 12.03 -28.26 -25.24
C GLY A 120 11.80 -27.32 -24.06
N SER A 121 12.03 -26.04 -24.32
CA SER A 121 11.68 -24.91 -23.44
C SER A 121 10.61 -24.05 -24.14
N TYR A 122 9.50 -23.82 -23.47
CA TYR A 122 8.32 -23.14 -24.03
C TYR A 122 7.96 -21.95 -23.17
N GLY A 123 7.83 -20.77 -23.78
CA GLY A 123 7.27 -19.61 -23.12
C GLY A 123 5.74 -19.70 -23.06
N THR A 124 5.15 -19.46 -21.90
CA THR A 124 3.71 -19.31 -21.73
C THR A 124 3.36 -17.89 -21.37
N GLN A 125 2.15 -17.47 -21.75
CA GLN A 125 1.58 -16.18 -21.40
C GLN A 125 0.18 -16.36 -20.87
N GLY A 126 -0.14 -15.65 -19.79
CA GLY A 126 -1.49 -15.57 -19.23
C GLY A 126 -1.86 -14.12 -18.93
N SER A 127 -3.14 -13.80 -18.98
CA SER A 127 -3.66 -12.52 -18.57
C SER A 127 -4.89 -12.69 -17.70
N THR A 128 -4.98 -11.90 -16.66
CA THR A 128 -6.10 -11.90 -15.72
C THR A 128 -6.40 -10.50 -15.28
N SER A 129 -7.63 -10.28 -14.87
CA SER A 129 -8.06 -9.03 -14.26
C SER A 129 -8.81 -9.29 -12.97
N GLY A 130 -8.97 -8.26 -12.18
CA GLY A 130 -9.67 -8.40 -10.92
C GLY A 130 -9.90 -7.08 -10.21
N TRP A 131 -10.49 -7.15 -9.04
CA TRP A 131 -10.78 -5.98 -8.23
C TRP A 131 -10.15 -6.11 -6.85
N GLY A 132 -9.89 -4.97 -6.24
CA GLY A 132 -9.45 -4.87 -4.86
C GLY A 132 -10.30 -3.89 -4.07
N PHE A 133 -10.46 -4.16 -2.80
CA PHE A 133 -11.09 -3.28 -1.83
C PHE A 133 -10.25 -3.23 -0.57
N GLY A 134 -10.11 -2.05 0.01
CA GLY A 134 -9.42 -1.81 1.27
C GLY A 134 -10.19 -0.86 2.16
N ALA A 135 -10.11 -1.11 3.46
CA ALA A 135 -10.56 -0.20 4.49
C ALA A 135 -9.48 -0.09 5.57
N MET A 136 -9.20 1.13 6.01
CA MET A 136 -8.25 1.40 7.09
C MET A 136 -8.85 2.38 8.08
N TYR A 137 -8.70 2.10 9.35
CA TYR A 137 -9.02 3.00 10.45
C TYR A 137 -7.78 3.23 11.30
N GLU A 138 -7.46 4.50 11.56
CA GLU A 138 -6.38 4.91 12.45
C GLU A 138 -6.93 5.78 13.59
N LEU A 139 -6.52 5.47 14.80
CA LEU A 139 -6.81 6.23 16.01
C LEU A 139 -5.50 6.71 16.62
N THR A 140 -5.39 8.00 16.90
CA THR A 140 -4.26 8.58 17.62
C THR A 140 -4.72 9.44 18.79
N TYR A 141 -3.86 9.54 19.80
CA TYR A 141 -4.11 10.34 20.99
C TYR A 141 -2.89 11.18 21.35
N ASP A 142 -3.05 12.49 21.54
CA ASP A 142 -1.96 13.39 21.95
C ASP A 142 -1.66 13.21 23.43
N VAL A 143 -0.65 12.43 23.78
CA VAL A 143 -0.23 12.23 25.20
C VAL A 143 0.70 13.33 25.67
N TYR A 144 1.54 13.85 24.77
CA TYR A 144 2.50 14.91 25.06
C TYR A 144 2.55 15.91 23.93
N HIS A 145 2.59 17.17 24.29
CA HIS A 145 2.98 18.26 23.41
C HIS A 145 3.78 19.27 24.27
N ASN A 146 4.82 19.87 23.69
CA ASN A 146 5.50 20.97 24.35
C ASN A 146 4.62 22.24 24.32
N GLU A 147 4.99 23.27 25.10
CA GLU A 147 4.23 24.51 25.25
C GLU A 147 3.88 25.18 23.92
N ASN A 148 4.79 25.13 22.96
CA ASN A 148 4.61 25.73 21.62
C ASN A 148 4.00 24.74 20.59
N ARG A 149 3.62 23.52 20.99
CA ARG A 149 3.17 22.44 20.11
C ARG A 149 4.12 22.13 18.94
N SER A 150 5.40 22.49 19.08
CA SER A 150 6.42 22.16 18.09
C SER A 150 6.87 20.70 18.15
N SER A 151 6.43 19.94 19.14
CA SER A 151 6.67 18.50 19.28
C SER A 151 5.46 17.82 19.90
N VAL A 152 5.01 16.72 19.30
CA VAL A 152 3.84 15.93 19.72
C VAL A 152 4.20 14.46 19.72
N LEU A 153 3.82 13.74 20.77
CA LEU A 153 3.91 12.28 20.86
C LEU A 153 2.52 11.69 20.94
N GLN A 154 2.25 10.70 20.10
CA GLN A 154 0.95 10.07 19.95
C GLN A 154 1.06 8.55 19.99
N PRO A 155 0.49 7.82 20.95
CA PRO A 155 0.13 6.43 20.76
C PRO A 155 -0.83 6.31 19.58
N LEU A 156 -0.67 5.19 18.85
CA LEU A 156 -1.35 4.93 17.60
C LEU A 156 -1.92 3.51 17.60
N PHE A 157 -3.17 3.39 17.22
CA PHE A 157 -3.82 2.14 16.85
C PHE A 157 -4.25 2.22 15.38
N ASN A 158 -3.98 1.16 14.63
CA ASN A 158 -4.43 1.01 13.24
C ASN A 158 -5.09 -0.36 13.07
N ALA A 159 -6.21 -0.36 12.35
CA ALA A 159 -6.87 -1.57 11.89
C ALA A 159 -7.15 -1.43 10.40
N SER A 160 -6.79 -2.43 9.62
CA SER A 160 -7.05 -2.44 8.18
C SER A 160 -7.51 -3.81 7.70
N VAL A 161 -8.23 -3.81 6.60
CA VAL A 161 -8.60 -5.00 5.83
C VAL A 161 -8.40 -4.72 4.37
N VAL A 162 -7.82 -5.69 3.67
CA VAL A 162 -7.65 -5.68 2.22
C VAL A 162 -8.19 -6.98 1.67
N THR A 163 -9.03 -6.90 0.65
CA THR A 163 -9.48 -8.05 -0.11
C THR A 163 -9.17 -7.84 -1.58
N THR A 164 -8.66 -8.87 -2.23
CA THR A 164 -8.32 -8.86 -3.65
C THR A 164 -8.90 -10.11 -4.29
N ARG A 165 -9.47 -9.95 -5.46
CA ARG A 165 -9.98 -11.04 -6.29
C ARG A 165 -9.42 -10.89 -7.69
N MET A 166 -8.80 -11.95 -8.19
CA MET A 166 -8.32 -12.06 -9.56
C MET A 166 -9.06 -13.20 -10.25
N ASP A 167 -9.52 -12.98 -11.47
CA ASP A 167 -10.24 -13.98 -12.24
C ASP A 167 -9.30 -15.11 -12.71
N GLY A 168 -9.87 -16.28 -12.99
CA GLY A 168 -9.12 -17.37 -13.57
C GLY A 168 -8.71 -17.07 -15.00
N TYR A 169 -7.63 -17.73 -15.48
CA TYR A 169 -7.13 -17.59 -16.85
C TYR A 169 -6.52 -18.86 -17.39
N GLU A 170 -6.38 -18.93 -18.70
CA GLU A 170 -5.67 -19.98 -19.39
C GLU A 170 -4.37 -19.44 -19.99
N GLU A 171 -3.27 -20.19 -19.85
CA GLU A 171 -2.02 -19.89 -20.49
C GLU A 171 -2.03 -20.25 -21.97
N THR A 172 -1.35 -19.48 -22.77
CA THR A 172 -1.07 -19.74 -24.19
C THR A 172 0.43 -19.97 -24.39
N GLY A 173 0.82 -20.57 -25.54
CA GLY A 173 2.23 -20.73 -25.93
C GLY A 173 2.83 -22.11 -25.73
N ALA A 174 2.35 -22.92 -24.77
CA ALA A 174 2.88 -24.28 -24.53
C ALA A 174 1.88 -25.42 -24.87
N GLY A 175 0.78 -25.10 -25.57
CA GLY A 175 -0.23 -26.10 -25.93
C GLY A 175 -0.77 -26.85 -24.70
N ASN A 176 -0.75 -28.19 -24.74
CA ASN A 176 -1.26 -29.01 -23.63
C ASN A 176 -0.49 -28.87 -22.30
N ALA A 177 0.73 -28.32 -22.32
CA ALA A 177 1.54 -28.06 -21.12
C ALA A 177 1.25 -26.67 -20.49
N GLY A 178 0.43 -25.85 -21.14
CA GLY A 178 -0.11 -24.63 -20.54
C GLY A 178 -1.03 -24.93 -19.36
N LEU A 179 -1.21 -23.95 -18.48
CA LEU A 179 -2.03 -24.06 -17.28
C LEU A 179 -3.40 -23.41 -17.50
N ASN A 180 -4.42 -24.03 -16.91
CA ASN A 180 -5.67 -23.39 -16.54
C ASN A 180 -5.57 -23.05 -15.06
N VAL A 181 -5.56 -21.76 -14.75
CA VAL A 181 -5.41 -21.22 -13.40
C VAL A 181 -6.76 -20.74 -12.92
N GLY A 182 -7.20 -21.26 -11.80
CA GLY A 182 -8.48 -20.88 -11.19
C GLY A 182 -8.46 -19.47 -10.60
N ARG A 183 -9.63 -18.97 -10.29
CA ARG A 183 -9.79 -17.68 -9.59
C ARG A 183 -9.04 -17.68 -8.26
N GLN A 184 -8.50 -16.52 -7.92
CA GLN A 184 -7.81 -16.28 -6.67
C GLN A 184 -8.59 -15.24 -5.85
N ASP A 185 -8.95 -15.60 -4.64
CA ASP A 185 -9.56 -14.70 -3.66
C ASP A 185 -8.64 -14.66 -2.43
N TRP A 186 -8.41 -13.47 -1.91
CA TRP A 186 -7.48 -13.27 -0.79
C TRP A 186 -7.97 -12.12 0.08
N THR A 187 -8.01 -12.33 1.39
CA THR A 187 -8.41 -11.31 2.37
C THR A 187 -7.47 -11.35 3.57
N THR A 188 -6.86 -10.20 3.85
CA THR A 188 -5.98 -10.01 5.01
C THR A 188 -6.47 -8.83 5.83
N GLY A 189 -6.61 -9.02 7.12
CA GLY A 189 -6.78 -7.97 8.12
C GLY A 189 -5.46 -7.72 8.84
N THR A 190 -5.17 -6.48 9.21
CA THR A 190 -4.00 -6.12 10.01
C THR A 190 -4.42 -5.26 11.18
N LEU A 191 -3.95 -5.61 12.38
CA LEU A 191 -4.05 -4.78 13.57
C LEU A 191 -2.65 -4.33 13.96
N ALA A 192 -2.46 -3.02 14.19
CA ALA A 192 -1.18 -2.46 14.60
C ALA A 192 -1.33 -1.54 15.81
N LEU A 193 -0.36 -1.62 16.70
CA LEU A 193 -0.22 -0.77 17.88
C LEU A 193 1.18 -0.16 17.87
N GLY A 194 1.26 1.12 18.19
CA GLY A 194 2.56 1.79 18.22
C GLY A 194 2.51 3.24 18.65
N GLY A 195 3.45 4.00 18.13
CA GLY A 195 3.56 5.41 18.43
C GLY A 195 4.06 6.23 17.25
N ARG A 196 3.67 7.48 17.26
CA ARG A 196 4.08 8.49 16.31
C ARG A 196 4.63 9.71 17.05
N TRP A 197 5.80 10.14 16.66
CA TRP A 197 6.33 11.44 17.03
C TRP A 197 6.27 12.37 15.84
N MET A 198 5.85 13.62 16.07
CA MET A 198 5.91 14.71 15.10
C MET A 198 6.58 15.90 15.73
N GLY A 199 7.45 16.57 14.99
CA GLY A 199 8.15 17.74 15.51
C GLY A 199 8.64 18.67 14.42
N LEU A 200 8.68 19.97 14.74
CA LEU A 200 9.32 20.97 13.90
C LEU A 200 10.83 20.80 14.00
N VAL A 201 11.50 20.65 12.87
CA VAL A 201 12.95 20.45 12.78
C VAL A 201 13.58 21.43 11.79
N GLY A 202 14.75 21.93 12.13
CA GLY A 202 15.56 22.78 11.25
C GLY A 202 14.95 24.15 10.99
N SER A 203 15.72 25.15 11.17
CA SER A 203 15.26 26.53 11.05
C SER A 203 15.41 27.12 9.66
N ASN A 204 15.76 26.38 8.61
CA ASN A 204 15.99 27.01 7.30
C ASN A 204 16.04 26.09 6.08
N ILE A 205 15.15 25.13 5.99
CA ILE A 205 14.88 24.56 4.67
C ILE A 205 13.95 25.55 3.94
N PHE A 206 14.46 26.26 2.96
CA PHE A 206 13.77 27.37 2.27
C PHE A 206 13.26 28.51 3.19
N GLY A 207 13.94 28.77 4.31
CA GLY A 207 13.56 29.84 5.25
C GLY A 207 12.37 29.52 6.14
N ARG A 208 11.94 28.24 6.24
CA ARG A 208 10.82 27.77 7.05
C ARG A 208 11.17 26.53 7.83
N GLU A 209 10.45 26.30 8.93
CA GLU A 209 10.57 25.07 9.71
C GLU A 209 9.89 23.92 8.97
N ALA A 210 10.55 22.76 8.94
CA ALA A 210 10.00 21.53 8.40
C ALA A 210 9.33 20.72 9.51
N LEU A 211 8.23 20.05 9.20
CA LEU A 211 7.60 19.08 10.08
C LEU A 211 8.17 17.68 9.79
N ALA A 212 8.85 17.09 10.78
CA ALA A 212 9.29 15.71 10.72
C ALA A 212 8.31 14.79 11.46
N GLU A 213 8.18 13.58 10.96
CA GLU A 213 7.41 12.50 11.57
C GLU A 213 8.26 11.24 11.66
N ILE A 214 8.14 10.52 12.77
CA ILE A 214 8.68 9.16 12.95
C ILE A 214 7.57 8.30 13.52
N ARG A 215 7.41 7.08 12.97
CA ARG A 215 6.39 6.11 13.38
C ARG A 215 7.03 4.75 13.60
N VAL A 216 6.61 4.09 14.68
CA VAL A 216 7.02 2.71 15.00
C VAL A 216 5.79 1.94 15.49
N ASN A 217 5.45 0.84 14.81
CA ASN A 217 4.33 -0.01 15.19
C ASN A 217 4.75 -1.48 15.20
N ALA A 218 4.15 -2.23 16.11
CA ALA A 218 4.05 -3.70 16.02
C ALA A 218 2.70 -4.03 15.39
N ALA A 219 2.70 -4.88 14.38
CA ALA A 219 1.50 -5.28 13.65
C ALA A 219 1.31 -6.79 13.68
N GLN A 220 0.05 -7.21 13.64
CA GLN A 220 -0.37 -8.60 13.57
C GLN A 220 -1.38 -8.77 12.44
N ASP A 221 -1.09 -9.67 11.50
CA ASP A 221 -2.01 -10.03 10.43
C ASP A 221 -2.96 -11.16 10.83
N LEU A 222 -4.17 -11.06 10.32
CA LEU A 222 -5.27 -11.98 10.48
C LEU A 222 -5.82 -12.35 9.09
N GLY A 223 -6.33 -13.56 8.91
CA GLY A 223 -6.89 -14.02 7.62
C GLY A 223 -5.88 -14.77 6.77
N ASP A 224 -5.95 -14.56 5.46
CA ASP A 224 -5.15 -15.32 4.50
C ASP A 224 -3.68 -14.92 4.57
N ARG A 225 -2.81 -15.92 4.61
CA ARG A 225 -1.36 -15.78 4.79
C ARG A 225 -0.56 -16.14 3.56
N ARG A 226 -1.23 -16.68 2.55
CA ARG A 226 -0.66 -17.11 1.29
C ARG A 226 -1.73 -17.21 0.22
N GLY A 227 -1.36 -16.96 -1.02
CA GLY A 227 -2.22 -17.26 -2.16
C GLY A 227 -2.42 -18.75 -2.30
N GLU A 228 -3.65 -19.16 -2.57
CA GLU A 228 -4.00 -20.54 -2.93
C GLU A 228 -4.90 -20.51 -4.16
N THR A 229 -4.57 -21.34 -5.17
CA THR A 229 -5.37 -21.44 -6.39
C THR A 229 -5.37 -22.87 -6.89
N ASN A 230 -6.44 -23.28 -7.58
CA ASN A 230 -6.49 -24.54 -8.28
C ASN A 230 -5.89 -24.37 -9.67
N VAL A 231 -5.02 -25.29 -10.04
CA VAL A 231 -4.32 -25.28 -11.34
C VAL A 231 -4.44 -26.64 -11.97
N SER A 232 -4.75 -26.68 -13.27
CA SER A 232 -4.72 -27.90 -14.09
C SER A 232 -3.97 -27.66 -15.38
N LEU A 233 -3.43 -28.73 -15.98
CA LEU A 233 -2.89 -28.66 -17.33
C LEU A 233 -4.02 -28.54 -18.36
N LEU A 234 -3.84 -27.74 -19.40
CA LEU A 234 -4.78 -27.63 -20.51
C LEU A 234 -5.03 -28.97 -21.19
N GLY A 235 -3.98 -29.82 -21.28
CA GLY A 235 -4.09 -31.19 -21.81
C GLY A 235 -4.78 -32.17 -20.85
N ASN A 236 -5.00 -31.85 -19.59
CA ASN A 236 -5.69 -32.69 -18.60
C ASN A 236 -6.49 -31.86 -17.58
N PRO A 237 -7.58 -31.20 -18.02
CA PRO A 237 -8.35 -30.31 -17.16
C PRO A 237 -9.10 -31.02 -16.03
N GLY A 238 -9.29 -32.33 -16.13
CA GLY A 238 -9.93 -33.16 -15.10
C GLY A 238 -9.04 -33.40 -13.86
N PHE A 239 -7.75 -33.07 -13.92
CA PHE A 239 -6.82 -33.25 -12.82
C PHE A 239 -6.32 -31.89 -12.31
N ALA A 240 -7.11 -31.25 -11.45
CA ALA A 240 -6.74 -30.01 -10.82
C ALA A 240 -5.98 -30.26 -9.50
N GLN A 241 -4.96 -29.46 -9.25
CA GLN A 241 -4.18 -29.45 -8.00
C GLN A 241 -4.25 -28.08 -7.36
N SER A 242 -4.36 -28.03 -6.03
CA SER A 242 -4.19 -26.79 -5.28
C SER A 242 -2.71 -26.43 -5.19
N VAL A 243 -2.35 -25.26 -5.71
CA VAL A 243 -1.01 -24.67 -5.61
C VAL A 243 -1.04 -23.55 -4.58
N ARG A 244 -0.04 -23.53 -3.73
CA ARG A 244 0.10 -22.59 -2.63
C ARG A 244 1.39 -21.80 -2.76
N GLY A 245 1.29 -20.48 -2.58
CA GLY A 245 2.45 -19.60 -2.47
C GLY A 245 3.15 -19.73 -1.11
N ALA A 246 4.34 -19.16 -1.00
CA ALA A 246 5.07 -19.11 0.26
C ALA A 246 4.29 -18.34 1.33
N LYS A 247 4.43 -18.80 2.58
CA LYS A 247 3.70 -18.24 3.70
C LYS A 247 4.42 -17.04 4.28
N GLU A 248 3.73 -15.92 4.41
CA GLU A 248 4.22 -14.74 5.09
C GLU A 248 4.18 -14.87 6.62
N GLY A 249 5.11 -14.19 7.30
CA GLY A 249 5.08 -13.99 8.74
C GLY A 249 3.86 -13.13 9.12
N THR A 250 3.22 -13.46 10.24
CA THR A 250 1.99 -12.77 10.70
C THR A 250 2.26 -11.56 11.57
N THR A 251 3.45 -11.48 12.15
CA THR A 251 3.86 -10.34 12.97
C THR A 251 4.83 -9.46 12.20
N ALA A 252 4.61 -8.18 12.21
CA ALA A 252 5.45 -7.20 11.54
C ALA A 252 5.96 -6.12 12.49
N LEU A 253 7.17 -5.65 12.24
CA LEU A 253 7.66 -4.35 12.71
C LEU A 253 7.46 -3.35 11.56
N GLN A 254 6.67 -2.30 11.80
CA GLN A 254 6.43 -1.25 10.84
C GLN A 254 7.15 0.02 11.28
N LEU A 255 7.98 0.57 10.41
CA LEU A 255 8.72 1.80 10.62
C LEU A 255 8.29 2.82 9.58
N GLY A 256 8.12 4.08 9.99
CA GLY A 256 7.78 5.17 9.09
C GLY A 256 8.59 6.42 9.43
N ALA A 257 8.94 7.18 8.40
CA ALA A 257 9.53 8.50 8.53
C ALA A 257 8.94 9.43 7.48
N GLY A 258 8.74 10.69 7.84
CA GLY A 258 8.19 11.71 6.96
C GLY A 258 8.81 13.07 7.21
N LEU A 259 8.84 13.88 6.16
CA LEU A 259 9.25 15.28 6.22
C LEU A 259 8.30 16.10 5.34
N SER A 260 7.77 17.19 5.90
CA SER A 260 6.90 18.13 5.18
C SER A 260 7.50 19.53 5.28
N VAL A 261 7.67 20.18 4.14
CA VAL A 261 8.31 21.51 4.04
C VAL A 261 7.33 22.47 3.38
N PRO A 262 6.89 23.54 4.08
CA PRO A 262 6.06 24.59 3.49
C PRO A 262 6.81 25.33 2.38
N MET A 263 6.16 25.52 1.24
CA MET A 263 6.64 26.24 0.07
C MET A 263 5.78 27.49 -0.17
N GLY A 264 6.29 28.64 0.18
CA GLY A 264 5.50 29.88 0.13
C GLY A 264 4.38 29.89 1.18
N THR A 265 3.21 30.45 0.82
CA THR A 265 2.06 30.62 1.75
C THR A 265 1.00 29.51 1.58
N LYS A 266 0.99 28.85 0.44
CA LYS A 266 -0.09 27.93 0.03
C LYS A 266 0.40 26.53 -0.40
N GLY A 267 1.70 26.32 -0.47
CA GLY A 267 2.25 25.05 -0.94
C GLY A 267 2.95 24.28 0.17
N THR A 268 2.98 22.97 0.05
CA THR A 268 3.78 22.07 0.93
C THR A 268 4.32 20.92 0.10
N ILE A 269 5.65 20.72 0.13
CA ILE A 269 6.27 19.49 -0.38
C ILE A 269 6.39 18.52 0.78
N TYR A 270 6.12 17.24 0.53
CA TYR A 270 6.31 16.19 1.53
C TYR A 270 6.98 14.95 0.93
N VAL A 271 7.77 14.29 1.78
CA VAL A 271 8.43 13.01 1.48
C VAL A 271 8.14 12.05 2.61
N ASN A 272 7.79 10.81 2.28
CA ASN A 272 7.57 9.75 3.27
C ASN A 272 8.28 8.47 2.85
N GLY A 273 8.72 7.71 3.84
CA GLY A 273 9.26 6.37 3.68
C GLY A 273 8.69 5.45 4.74
N ASN A 274 8.36 4.22 4.37
CA ASN A 274 7.86 3.20 5.29
C ASN A 274 8.55 1.87 5.01
N ALA A 275 8.78 1.10 6.06
CA ALA A 275 9.27 -0.28 6.00
C ALA A 275 8.32 -1.18 6.80
N ASP A 276 8.00 -2.33 6.24
CA ASP A 276 7.30 -3.43 6.91
C ASP A 276 8.23 -4.65 6.90
N ILE A 277 8.59 -5.15 8.07
CA ILE A 277 9.59 -6.20 8.26
C ILE A 277 8.93 -7.35 9.00
N ARG A 278 8.95 -8.53 8.38
CA ARG A 278 8.32 -9.77 8.87
C ARG A 278 9.29 -10.94 8.79
N ASP A 279 8.92 -12.05 9.40
CA ASP A 279 9.62 -13.30 9.19
C ASP A 279 9.43 -13.77 7.73
N GLY A 280 10.52 -13.74 6.95
CA GLY A 280 10.58 -14.16 5.54
C GLY A 280 9.96 -13.20 4.54
N SER A 281 9.54 -12.01 4.95
CA SER A 281 9.12 -10.98 4.00
C SER A 281 9.51 -9.58 4.45
N SER A 282 9.67 -8.69 3.48
CA SER A 282 9.89 -7.27 3.73
C SER A 282 9.29 -6.43 2.63
N ALA A 283 8.79 -5.25 2.99
CA ALA A 283 8.32 -4.26 2.05
C ALA A 283 8.87 -2.87 2.41
N LEU A 284 9.28 -2.14 1.39
CA LEU A 284 9.70 -0.74 1.48
C LEU A 284 8.78 0.09 0.59
N ASN A 285 8.36 1.23 1.07
CA ASN A 285 7.54 2.17 0.32
C ASN A 285 8.09 3.57 0.50
N GLY A 286 8.14 4.34 -0.58
CA GLY A 286 8.53 5.74 -0.56
C GLY A 286 7.55 6.58 -1.37
N SER A 287 7.32 7.82 -0.95
CA SER A 287 6.52 8.77 -1.70
C SER A 287 7.06 10.18 -1.61
N VAL A 288 6.85 10.95 -2.66
CA VAL A 288 7.08 12.39 -2.70
C VAL A 288 5.84 13.05 -3.28
N GLY A 289 5.42 14.15 -2.68
CA GLY A 289 4.22 14.84 -3.12
C GLY A 289 4.24 16.33 -2.86
N TYR A 290 3.25 16.98 -3.44
CA TYR A 290 2.99 18.40 -3.30
C TYR A 290 1.52 18.62 -2.98
N ARG A 291 1.24 19.48 -2.00
CA ARG A 291 -0.09 19.93 -1.61
C ARG A 291 -0.20 21.43 -1.84
N TYR A 292 -1.33 21.86 -2.35
CA TYR A 292 -1.69 23.25 -2.52
C TYR A 292 -2.99 23.56 -1.76
N ASP A 293 -2.97 24.62 -0.98
CA ASP A 293 -4.08 25.12 -0.18
C ASP A 293 -4.69 26.37 -0.89
N PHE A 294 -6.00 26.34 -1.16
CA PHE A 294 -6.69 27.41 -1.90
C PHE A 294 -7.04 28.63 -1.05
#